data_27f657bd3a10b5dc3f816d207e404c7f
#
_entry.id   27f657bd3a10b5dc3f816d207e404c7f
#
_cell.length_a   1.000
_cell.length_b   1.000
_cell.length_c   1.000
_cell.angle_alpha   90.00
_cell.angle_beta   90.00
_cell.angle_gamma   90.00
#
_symmetry.space_group_name_H-M   'P 1'
#
loop_
_entity.id
_entity.type
_entity.pdbx_description
1 polymer ?
#
loop_
_entity_poly.entity_id
_entity_poly.type
_entity_poly.pdbx_seq_one_letter_code
_entity_poly.pdbx_strand_id
1 'polypeptide(L)'
;NEAGISAHIVKMEPSRMGSDEEIDYAFKVAKAMGAKAVTDEINLETAKRVAPFAEKHGMYMAFHNHMQYAEEGFSCDPILAVSPSIMLNFDAGHFFGSTGIHPNEMIKKYHDRIYSIHLKDKTGPTTGDQPNTNQVWGQGEMPLEDVLLLIKQEKWPIYCDIELEYDIKPWSDSVKEVGTCVKYARQILM
;
A
#
# COMPACT_ATOMS: atom_id res chain seq x y z
N ASN A 1 -12.48 -14.44 -15.88
CA ASN A 1 -12.88 -13.06 -15.75
C ASN A 1 -12.98 -12.43 -17.13
N GLU A 2 -14.20 -12.12 -17.62
CA GLU A 2 -14.47 -11.67 -19.00
C GLU A 2 -13.76 -10.34 -19.34
N ALA A 3 -13.54 -9.47 -18.35
CA ALA A 3 -12.84 -8.20 -18.54
C ALA A 3 -11.29 -8.31 -18.53
N GLY A 4 -10.74 -9.50 -18.30
CA GLY A 4 -9.28 -9.69 -18.16
C GLY A 4 -8.67 -9.02 -16.92
N ILE A 5 -9.48 -8.64 -15.93
CA ILE A 5 -9.06 -8.00 -14.68
C ILE A 5 -8.91 -9.08 -13.59
N SER A 6 -7.85 -8.99 -12.80
CA SER A 6 -7.62 -9.84 -11.62
C SER A 6 -7.46 -8.99 -10.37
N ALA A 7 -8.05 -9.44 -9.26
CA ALA A 7 -7.75 -8.88 -7.95
C ALA A 7 -6.48 -9.53 -7.40
N HIS A 8 -5.53 -8.74 -6.90
CA HIS A 8 -4.33 -9.27 -6.22
C HIS A 8 -4.40 -9.10 -4.71
N ILE A 9 -5.11 -8.06 -4.23
CA ILE A 9 -5.33 -7.74 -2.83
C ILE A 9 -6.75 -7.25 -2.62
N VAL A 10 -7.34 -7.50 -1.44
CA VAL A 10 -8.70 -7.06 -1.09
C VAL A 10 -8.69 -6.44 0.30
N LYS A 11 -9.24 -5.23 0.44
CA LYS A 11 -9.43 -4.58 1.74
C LYS A 11 -10.65 -5.18 2.44
N MET A 12 -10.45 -5.88 3.54
CA MET A 12 -11.49 -6.55 4.33
C MET A 12 -11.52 -6.12 5.80
N GLU A 13 -10.55 -5.36 6.26
CA GLU A 13 -10.43 -4.78 7.60
C GLU A 13 -10.68 -5.79 8.75
N PRO A 14 -9.90 -6.89 8.84
CA PRO A 14 -10.06 -7.88 9.92
C PRO A 14 -9.96 -7.30 11.33
N SER A 15 -9.28 -6.17 11.53
CA SER A 15 -9.21 -5.46 12.81
C SER A 15 -10.57 -5.05 13.36
N ARG A 16 -11.57 -4.87 12.48
CA ARG A 16 -12.93 -4.47 12.84
C ARG A 16 -13.87 -5.65 13.02
N MET A 17 -13.42 -6.88 12.78
CA MET A 17 -14.25 -8.08 12.86
C MET A 17 -14.37 -8.57 14.30
N GLY A 18 -15.60 -8.89 14.71
CA GLY A 18 -15.94 -9.29 16.08
C GLY A 18 -15.57 -10.73 16.39
N SER A 19 -15.50 -11.60 15.37
CA SER A 19 -15.25 -13.03 15.56
C SER A 19 -14.17 -13.58 14.63
N ASP A 20 -13.65 -14.74 14.97
CA ASP A 20 -12.68 -15.49 14.18
C ASP A 20 -13.32 -16.08 12.92
N GLU A 21 -14.61 -16.39 12.97
CA GLU A 21 -15.39 -16.85 11.82
C GLU A 21 -15.52 -15.77 10.76
N GLU A 22 -15.68 -14.50 11.16
CA GLU A 22 -15.69 -13.36 10.23
C GLU A 22 -14.34 -13.17 9.57
N ILE A 23 -13.25 -13.30 10.33
CA ILE A 23 -11.88 -13.25 9.77
C ILE A 23 -11.65 -14.38 8.78
N ASP A 24 -11.99 -15.61 9.15
CA ASP A 24 -11.87 -16.78 8.28
C ASP A 24 -12.68 -16.59 6.98
N TYR A 25 -13.88 -16.01 7.09
CA TYR A 25 -14.73 -15.70 5.96
C TYR A 25 -14.12 -14.64 5.04
N ALA A 26 -13.48 -13.60 5.61
CA ALA A 26 -12.81 -12.58 4.82
C ALA A 26 -11.71 -13.15 3.92
N PHE A 27 -10.88 -14.07 4.43
CA PHE A 27 -9.88 -14.76 3.63
C PHE A 27 -10.50 -15.67 2.57
N LYS A 28 -11.62 -16.34 2.87
CA LYS A 28 -12.36 -17.14 1.89
C LYS A 28 -12.89 -16.29 0.74
N VAL A 29 -13.49 -15.14 1.06
CA VAL A 29 -14.01 -14.21 0.05
C VAL A 29 -12.85 -13.67 -0.84
N ALA A 30 -11.78 -13.18 -0.25
CA ALA A 30 -10.63 -12.71 -1.00
C ALA A 30 -10.05 -13.78 -1.93
N LYS A 31 -9.93 -15.01 -1.44
CA LYS A 31 -9.47 -16.17 -2.23
C LYS A 31 -10.44 -16.51 -3.38
N ALA A 32 -11.75 -16.45 -3.14
CA ALA A 32 -12.76 -16.68 -4.18
C ALA A 32 -12.71 -15.60 -5.27
N MET A 33 -12.30 -14.37 -4.95
CA MET A 33 -12.03 -13.29 -5.91
C MET A 33 -10.73 -13.48 -6.69
N GLY A 34 -9.91 -14.47 -6.33
CA GLY A 34 -8.61 -14.72 -6.95
C GLY A 34 -7.44 -13.95 -6.31
N ALA A 35 -7.70 -13.18 -5.25
CA ALA A 35 -6.66 -12.45 -4.53
C ALA A 35 -5.77 -13.39 -3.72
N LYS A 36 -4.53 -12.96 -3.48
CA LYS A 36 -3.55 -13.66 -2.65
C LYS A 36 -3.27 -12.93 -1.33
N ALA A 37 -3.81 -11.73 -1.16
CA ALA A 37 -3.66 -10.95 0.06
C ALA A 37 -4.97 -10.29 0.49
N VAL A 38 -5.11 -10.14 1.79
CA VAL A 38 -6.08 -9.27 2.46
C VAL A 38 -5.32 -8.08 3.04
N THR A 39 -5.90 -6.88 3.06
CA THR A 39 -5.26 -5.70 3.64
C THR A 39 -6.12 -5.07 4.74
N ASP A 40 -5.43 -4.45 5.70
CA ASP A 40 -5.96 -3.68 6.82
C ASP A 40 -4.90 -2.67 7.28
N GLU A 41 -5.24 -1.80 8.21
CA GLU A 41 -4.33 -0.85 8.84
C GLU A 41 -3.25 -1.57 9.68
N ILE A 42 -2.02 -1.05 9.64
CA ILE A 42 -0.88 -1.66 10.31
C ILE A 42 -1.04 -1.66 11.83
N ASN A 43 -1.07 -2.85 12.43
CA ASN A 43 -1.26 -3.04 13.85
C ASN A 43 -0.73 -4.40 14.33
N LEU A 44 0.01 -4.42 15.43
CA LEU A 44 0.63 -5.63 15.96
C LEU A 44 -0.38 -6.64 16.49
N GLU A 45 -1.41 -6.20 17.22
CA GLU A 45 -2.41 -7.10 17.79
C GLU A 45 -3.27 -7.73 16.69
N THR A 46 -3.61 -6.94 15.66
CA THR A 46 -4.27 -7.46 14.47
C THR A 46 -3.38 -8.50 13.78
N ALA A 47 -2.09 -8.24 13.62
CA ALA A 47 -1.16 -9.19 12.99
C ALA A 47 -1.14 -10.54 13.72
N LYS A 48 -1.04 -10.53 15.05
CA LYS A 48 -1.07 -11.75 15.89
C LYS A 48 -2.38 -12.52 15.71
N ARG A 49 -3.51 -11.81 15.65
CA ARG A 49 -4.83 -12.42 15.52
C ARG A 49 -5.07 -13.04 14.15
N VAL A 50 -4.62 -12.37 13.07
CA VAL A 50 -4.94 -12.77 11.69
C VAL A 50 -3.93 -13.76 11.08
N ALA A 51 -2.71 -13.83 11.59
CA ALA A 51 -1.66 -14.68 11.06
C ALA A 51 -2.09 -16.15 10.87
N PRO A 52 -2.77 -16.80 11.85
CA PRO A 52 -3.22 -18.20 11.69
C PRO A 52 -4.21 -18.36 10.52
N PHE A 53 -5.02 -17.35 10.22
CA PHE A 53 -5.99 -17.41 9.13
C PHE A 53 -5.29 -17.21 7.78
N ALA A 54 -4.34 -16.28 7.68
CA ALA A 54 -3.53 -16.11 6.49
C ALA A 54 -2.79 -17.41 6.14
N GLU A 55 -2.15 -18.05 7.11
CA GLU A 55 -1.48 -19.34 6.96
C GLU A 55 -2.44 -20.46 6.56
N LYS A 56 -3.58 -20.59 7.24
CA LYS A 56 -4.63 -21.58 6.94
C LYS A 56 -5.09 -21.51 5.50
N HIS A 57 -5.25 -20.31 4.95
CA HIS A 57 -5.72 -20.11 3.58
C HIS A 57 -4.60 -20.10 2.54
N GLY A 58 -3.32 -20.12 2.96
CA GLY A 58 -2.16 -19.96 2.08
C GLY A 58 -2.16 -18.59 1.40
N MET A 59 -2.50 -17.56 2.14
CA MET A 59 -2.61 -16.16 1.70
C MET A 59 -1.74 -15.26 2.57
N TYR A 60 -1.63 -14.00 2.18
CA TYR A 60 -0.95 -12.97 2.94
C TYR A 60 -1.94 -12.04 3.63
N MET A 61 -1.55 -11.54 4.80
CA MET A 61 -2.09 -10.33 5.39
C MET A 61 -1.09 -9.20 5.13
N ALA A 62 -1.45 -8.24 4.29
CA ALA A 62 -0.58 -7.14 3.90
C ALA A 62 -1.06 -5.83 4.55
N PHE A 63 -0.28 -5.30 5.48
CA PHE A 63 -0.66 -4.14 6.28
C PHE A 63 -0.34 -2.82 5.59
N HIS A 64 -1.32 -1.92 5.59
CA HIS A 64 -1.23 -0.57 5.07
C HIS A 64 -0.85 0.42 6.16
N ASN A 65 0.01 1.36 5.84
CA ASN A 65 0.39 2.45 6.74
C ASN A 65 -0.19 3.79 6.29
N HIS A 66 -0.56 4.61 7.26
CA HIS A 66 -0.75 6.05 7.10
C HIS A 66 0.45 6.82 7.69
N MET A 67 0.30 7.38 8.89
CA MET A 67 1.33 8.22 9.51
C MET A 67 2.12 7.52 10.63
N GLN A 68 1.91 6.23 10.84
CA GLN A 68 2.52 5.47 11.94
C GLN A 68 4.05 5.56 11.96
N TYR A 69 4.69 5.64 10.79
CA TYR A 69 6.15 5.78 10.71
C TYR A 69 6.71 7.12 11.22
N ALA A 70 5.85 8.13 11.42
CA ALA A 70 6.22 9.39 12.06
C ALA A 70 6.05 9.37 13.59
N GLU A 71 5.46 8.30 14.14
CA GLU A 71 5.31 8.12 15.58
C GLU A 71 6.64 7.71 16.21
N GLU A 72 6.99 8.31 17.34
CA GLU A 72 8.24 7.98 18.04
C GLU A 72 8.27 6.50 18.46
N GLY A 73 9.34 5.81 18.07
CA GLY A 73 9.55 4.40 18.38
C GLY A 73 8.74 3.42 17.55
N PHE A 74 7.97 3.85 16.56
CA PHE A 74 7.27 2.92 15.67
C PHE A 74 8.26 2.14 14.80
N SER A 75 8.03 0.83 14.70
CA SER A 75 8.70 -0.06 13.75
C SER A 75 7.73 -1.14 13.25
N CYS A 76 7.81 -1.48 11.98
CA CYS A 76 7.08 -2.61 11.42
C CYS A 76 7.77 -3.96 11.72
N ASP A 77 9.01 -3.98 12.21
CA ASP A 77 9.77 -5.21 12.47
C ASP A 77 9.04 -6.19 13.41
N PRO A 78 8.46 -5.76 14.57
CA PRO A 78 7.71 -6.66 15.42
C PRO A 78 6.45 -7.24 14.76
N ILE A 79 5.83 -6.47 13.86
CA ILE A 79 4.63 -6.87 13.11
C ILE A 79 5.01 -7.94 12.08
N LEU A 80 6.05 -7.70 11.31
CA LEU A 80 6.55 -8.64 10.32
C LEU A 80 7.13 -9.93 10.95
N ALA A 81 7.62 -9.84 12.18
CA ALA A 81 8.14 -10.98 12.92
C ALA A 81 7.06 -11.97 13.37
N VAL A 82 5.78 -11.59 13.34
CA VAL A 82 4.68 -12.47 13.77
C VAL A 82 4.58 -13.71 12.90
N SER A 83 4.69 -13.55 11.57
CA SER A 83 4.62 -14.68 10.62
C SER A 83 5.19 -14.29 9.26
N PRO A 84 5.73 -15.26 8.48
CA PRO A 84 6.04 -15.03 7.06
C PRO A 84 4.82 -14.67 6.20
N SER A 85 3.61 -14.97 6.65
CA SER A 85 2.36 -14.60 5.97
C SER A 85 1.95 -13.14 6.21
N ILE A 86 2.63 -12.42 7.11
CA ILE A 86 2.43 -10.99 7.34
C ILE A 86 3.36 -10.20 6.41
N MET A 87 2.79 -9.35 5.59
CA MET A 87 3.47 -8.53 4.59
C MET A 87 3.09 -7.06 4.77
N LEU A 88 3.68 -6.18 3.97
CA LEU A 88 3.31 -4.77 3.87
C LEU A 88 2.54 -4.51 2.56
N ASN A 89 1.46 -3.79 2.66
CA ASN A 89 0.84 -2.99 1.62
C ASN A 89 1.34 -1.56 1.85
N PHE A 90 2.60 -1.32 1.46
CA PHE A 90 3.34 -0.14 1.85
C PHE A 90 2.84 1.10 1.11
N ASP A 91 2.35 2.09 1.84
CA ASP A 91 2.01 3.38 1.26
C ASP A 91 3.23 4.32 1.29
N ALA A 92 3.84 4.47 0.11
CA ALA A 92 5.04 5.27 -0.07
C ALA A 92 4.76 6.78 0.05
N GLY A 93 3.56 7.22 -0.33
CA GLY A 93 3.17 8.63 -0.22
C GLY A 93 2.88 9.03 1.22
N HIS A 94 2.15 8.23 1.98
CA HIS A 94 1.93 8.49 3.41
C HIS A 94 3.24 8.43 4.21
N PHE A 95 4.13 7.49 3.88
CA PHE A 95 5.45 7.42 4.48
C PHE A 95 6.25 8.69 4.22
N PHE A 96 6.39 9.11 2.97
CA PHE A 96 7.11 10.34 2.61
C PHE A 96 6.46 11.58 3.22
N GLY A 97 5.15 11.74 3.03
CA GLY A 97 4.42 12.91 3.50
C GLY A 97 4.48 13.12 5.02
N SER A 98 4.58 12.04 5.80
CA SER A 98 4.65 12.13 7.26
C SER A 98 6.08 12.22 7.81
N THR A 99 7.06 11.61 7.14
CA THR A 99 8.44 11.52 7.65
C THR A 99 9.45 12.40 6.91
N GLY A 100 9.21 12.73 5.65
CA GLY A 100 10.17 13.35 4.75
C GLY A 100 11.29 12.41 4.29
N ILE A 101 11.27 11.15 4.72
CA ILE A 101 12.28 10.15 4.36
C ILE A 101 11.98 9.58 2.98
N HIS A 102 13.01 9.38 2.16
CA HIS A 102 12.85 8.82 0.82
C HIS A 102 12.32 7.39 0.88
N PRO A 103 11.19 7.06 0.22
CA PRO A 103 10.54 5.73 0.33
C PRO A 103 11.43 4.56 -0.08
N ASN A 104 12.40 4.79 -0.98
CA ASN A 104 13.34 3.76 -1.42
C ASN A 104 14.20 3.19 -0.27
N GLU A 105 14.34 3.89 0.86
CA GLU A 105 15.01 3.35 2.05
C GLU A 105 14.20 2.17 2.63
N MET A 106 12.88 2.36 2.77
CA MET A 106 11.97 1.30 3.23
C MET A 106 11.84 0.17 2.21
N ILE A 107 11.69 0.52 0.93
CA ILE A 107 11.51 -0.45 -0.13
C ILE A 107 12.75 -1.37 -0.22
N LYS A 108 13.95 -0.81 -0.21
CA LYS A 108 15.19 -1.61 -0.23
C LYS A 108 15.34 -2.51 1.00
N LYS A 109 14.95 -2.01 2.18
CA LYS A 109 15.05 -2.79 3.44
C LYS A 109 14.06 -3.95 3.49
N TYR A 110 12.85 -3.76 2.95
CA TYR A 110 11.74 -4.71 3.13
C TYR A 110 11.16 -5.26 1.84
N HIS A 111 11.88 -5.17 0.71
CA HIS A 111 11.36 -5.59 -0.62
C HIS A 111 10.81 -7.03 -0.64
N ASP A 112 11.34 -7.94 0.15
CA ASP A 112 10.90 -9.33 0.29
C ASP A 112 9.66 -9.48 1.20
N ARG A 113 9.29 -8.43 1.91
CA ARG A 113 8.14 -8.34 2.82
C ARG A 113 7.10 -7.31 2.36
N ILE A 114 7.29 -6.67 1.21
CA ILE A 114 6.31 -5.78 0.58
C ILE A 114 5.55 -6.56 -0.48
N TYR A 115 4.24 -6.71 -0.28
CA TYR A 115 3.35 -7.35 -1.24
C TYR A 115 2.91 -6.37 -2.34
N SER A 116 2.51 -5.16 -1.94
CA SER A 116 2.15 -4.07 -2.85
C SER A 116 2.57 -2.71 -2.29
N ILE A 117 2.69 -1.73 -3.18
CA ILE A 117 3.00 -0.34 -2.84
C ILE A 117 1.87 0.53 -3.34
N HIS A 118 1.29 1.34 -2.44
CA HIS A 118 0.42 2.44 -2.84
C HIS A 118 1.28 3.60 -3.33
N LEU A 119 1.00 4.03 -4.55
CA LEU A 119 1.62 5.18 -5.19
C LEU A 119 0.63 6.34 -5.20
N LYS A 120 0.98 7.41 -4.49
CA LYS A 120 0.30 8.70 -4.49
C LYS A 120 1.33 9.82 -4.39
N ASP A 121 1.03 10.98 -4.90
CA ASP A 121 1.89 12.15 -4.75
C ASP A 121 1.45 13.00 -3.56
N LYS A 122 2.42 13.50 -2.82
CA LYS A 122 2.20 14.29 -1.61
C LYS A 122 3.27 15.35 -1.44
N THR A 123 2.93 16.41 -0.71
CA THR A 123 3.93 17.32 -0.15
C THR A 123 4.64 16.69 1.05
N GLY A 124 5.83 17.17 1.35
CA GLY A 124 6.61 16.76 2.51
C GLY A 124 6.03 17.23 3.86
N PRO A 125 6.56 16.75 4.99
CA PRO A 125 6.03 17.07 6.33
C PRO A 125 6.24 18.54 6.74
N THR A 126 7.12 19.27 6.06
CA THR A 126 7.47 20.66 6.37
C THR A 126 7.13 21.64 5.25
N THR A 127 6.33 21.24 4.28
CA THR A 127 6.00 22.04 3.09
C THR A 127 5.00 23.16 3.42
N GLY A 128 5.51 24.35 3.67
CA GLY A 128 4.75 25.58 3.81
C GLY A 128 3.44 25.46 4.61
N ASP A 129 2.34 25.97 4.02
CA ASP A 129 1.01 25.93 4.66
C ASP A 129 0.23 24.61 4.39
N GLN A 130 0.81 23.69 3.63
CA GLN A 130 0.16 22.43 3.23
C GLN A 130 1.08 21.22 3.42
N PRO A 131 1.52 20.93 4.66
CA PRO A 131 2.34 19.75 4.94
C PRO A 131 1.53 18.47 4.75
N ASN A 132 2.19 17.43 4.26
CA ASN A 132 1.61 16.08 4.11
C ASN A 132 0.28 16.06 3.33
N THR A 133 0.12 16.93 2.33
CA THR A 133 -1.12 17.07 1.55
C THR A 133 -1.03 16.28 0.25
N ASN A 134 -2.11 15.57 -0.10
CA ASN A 134 -2.21 14.82 -1.34
C ASN A 134 -2.22 15.75 -2.57
N GLN A 135 -1.47 15.37 -3.59
CA GLN A 135 -1.26 16.17 -4.80
C GLN A 135 -1.59 15.36 -6.06
N VAL A 136 -1.90 16.06 -7.13
CA VAL A 136 -1.90 15.47 -8.47
C VAL A 136 -0.49 14.97 -8.78
N TRP A 137 -0.36 13.79 -9.37
CA TRP A 137 0.94 13.19 -9.67
C TRP A 137 1.84 14.14 -10.50
N GLY A 138 3.05 14.33 -10.02
CA GLY A 138 4.04 15.25 -10.56
C GLY A 138 3.90 16.70 -10.07
N GLN A 139 2.97 17.00 -9.18
CA GLN A 139 2.81 18.33 -8.57
C GLN A 139 3.19 18.36 -7.08
N GLY A 140 3.45 17.22 -6.49
CA GLY A 140 3.94 17.08 -5.12
C GLY A 140 5.46 16.99 -5.05
N GLU A 141 5.93 16.45 -3.94
CA GLU A 141 7.36 16.30 -3.61
C GLU A 141 7.76 14.83 -3.43
N MET A 142 6.77 13.91 -3.41
CA MET A 142 7.03 12.49 -3.28
C MET A 142 7.83 12.00 -4.49
N PRO A 143 8.98 11.32 -4.31
CA PRO A 143 9.86 10.91 -5.41
C PRO A 143 9.31 9.69 -6.17
N LEU A 144 8.16 9.86 -6.83
CA LEU A 144 7.44 8.81 -7.59
C LEU A 144 8.30 8.17 -8.66
N GLU A 145 9.07 9.00 -9.39
CA GLU A 145 9.97 8.52 -10.44
C GLU A 145 11.02 7.56 -9.88
N ASP A 146 11.69 7.94 -8.80
CA ASP A 146 12.73 7.13 -8.18
C ASP A 146 12.19 5.80 -7.63
N VAL A 147 10.96 5.81 -7.09
CA VAL A 147 10.29 4.57 -6.64
C VAL A 147 10.00 3.65 -7.81
N LEU A 148 9.40 4.17 -8.89
CA LEU A 148 9.10 3.39 -10.08
C LEU A 148 10.36 2.83 -10.75
N LEU A 149 11.41 3.64 -10.87
CA LEU A 149 12.69 3.22 -11.45
C LEU A 149 13.38 2.15 -10.61
N LEU A 150 13.34 2.26 -9.27
CA LEU A 150 13.89 1.23 -8.38
C LEU A 150 13.20 -0.11 -8.60
N ILE A 151 11.86 -0.14 -8.58
CA ILE A 151 11.09 -1.38 -8.78
C ILE A 151 11.39 -2.00 -10.16
N LYS A 152 11.46 -1.16 -11.21
CA LYS A 152 11.82 -1.61 -12.58
C LYS A 152 13.23 -2.20 -12.63
N GLN A 153 14.21 -1.55 -12.02
CA GLN A 153 15.61 -1.95 -12.03
C GLN A 153 15.82 -3.28 -11.30
N GLU A 154 15.27 -3.39 -10.10
CA GLU A 154 15.46 -4.55 -9.22
C GLU A 154 14.55 -5.74 -9.60
N LYS A 155 13.49 -5.50 -10.39
CA LYS A 155 12.52 -6.51 -10.85
C LYS A 155 11.88 -7.30 -9.71
N TRP A 156 11.70 -6.68 -8.55
CA TRP A 156 10.98 -7.29 -7.44
C TRP A 156 9.52 -7.53 -7.82
N PRO A 157 8.92 -8.66 -7.41
CA PRO A 157 7.54 -9.00 -7.75
C PRO A 157 6.54 -8.23 -6.85
N ILE A 158 6.66 -6.91 -6.83
CA ILE A 158 5.83 -6.00 -6.01
C ILE A 158 4.78 -5.38 -6.91
N TYR A 159 3.52 -5.47 -6.51
CA TYR A 159 2.43 -4.74 -7.17
C TYR A 159 2.53 -3.25 -6.86
N CYS A 160 2.22 -2.40 -7.84
CA CYS A 160 2.18 -0.96 -7.67
C CYS A 160 0.75 -0.47 -7.93
N ASP A 161 0.10 0.02 -6.90
CA ASP A 161 -1.29 0.45 -6.92
C ASP A 161 -1.38 1.97 -6.99
N ILE A 162 -2.12 2.49 -7.98
CA ILE A 162 -2.39 3.93 -8.08
C ILE A 162 -3.49 4.27 -7.09
N GLU A 163 -3.22 5.23 -6.21
CA GLU A 163 -4.22 5.73 -5.27
C GLU A 163 -4.44 7.23 -5.44
N LEU A 164 -5.71 7.63 -5.57
CA LEU A 164 -6.13 9.02 -5.69
C LEU A 164 -6.79 9.47 -4.39
N GLU A 165 -6.17 10.42 -3.72
CA GLU A 165 -6.71 11.04 -2.49
C GLU A 165 -6.72 12.59 -2.55
N TYR A 166 -6.39 13.17 -3.70
CA TYR A 166 -6.52 14.61 -3.91
C TYR A 166 -7.90 15.00 -4.43
N ASP A 167 -8.28 16.25 -4.23
CA ASP A 167 -9.55 16.78 -4.70
C ASP A 167 -9.61 16.85 -6.22
N ILE A 168 -10.47 16.02 -6.82
CA ILE A 168 -10.69 16.00 -8.26
C ILE A 168 -11.51 17.21 -8.65
N LYS A 169 -10.99 17.99 -9.60
CA LYS A 169 -11.64 19.23 -10.05
C LYS A 169 -12.95 18.96 -10.82
N PRO A 170 -13.93 19.89 -10.82
CA PRO A 170 -15.26 19.69 -11.42
C PRO A 170 -15.26 19.33 -12.91
N TRP A 171 -14.17 19.61 -13.64
CA TRP A 171 -14.04 19.30 -15.08
C TRP A 171 -13.37 17.93 -15.34
N SER A 172 -13.04 17.19 -14.30
CA SER A 172 -12.44 15.85 -14.37
C SER A 172 -13.26 14.81 -13.61
N ASP A 173 -12.82 13.56 -13.64
CA ASP A 173 -13.38 12.45 -12.91
C ASP A 173 -12.28 11.42 -12.56
N SER A 174 -12.56 10.50 -11.65
CA SER A 174 -11.57 9.51 -11.15
C SER A 174 -10.98 8.66 -12.28
N VAL A 175 -11.74 8.35 -13.32
CA VAL A 175 -11.27 7.51 -14.44
C VAL A 175 -10.23 8.27 -15.26
N LYS A 176 -10.46 9.55 -15.53
CA LYS A 176 -9.51 10.41 -16.25
C LYS A 176 -8.23 10.62 -15.45
N GLU A 177 -8.38 10.88 -14.13
CA GLU A 177 -7.24 11.10 -13.24
C GLU A 177 -6.37 9.83 -13.14
N VAL A 178 -6.95 8.65 -12.90
CA VAL A 178 -6.22 7.37 -12.94
C VAL A 178 -5.55 7.15 -14.30
N GLY A 179 -6.25 7.45 -15.40
CA GLY A 179 -5.68 7.39 -16.75
C GLY A 179 -4.44 8.30 -16.92
N THR A 180 -4.43 9.47 -16.26
CA THR A 180 -3.29 10.39 -16.24
C THR A 180 -2.14 9.82 -15.43
N CYS A 181 -2.40 9.26 -14.25
CA CYS A 181 -1.38 8.57 -13.43
C CYS A 181 -0.75 7.38 -14.18
N VAL A 182 -1.57 6.58 -14.88
CA VAL A 182 -1.06 5.48 -15.73
C VAL A 182 -0.14 5.99 -16.83
N LYS A 183 -0.47 7.11 -17.49
CA LYS A 183 0.40 7.71 -18.52
C LYS A 183 1.70 8.20 -17.91
N TYR A 184 1.64 8.88 -16.77
CA TYR A 184 2.82 9.34 -16.03
C TYR A 184 3.76 8.15 -15.71
N ALA A 185 3.24 7.10 -15.08
CA ALA A 185 4.04 5.92 -14.76
C ALA A 185 4.63 5.25 -16.03
N ARG A 186 3.86 5.15 -17.10
CA ARG A 186 4.36 4.57 -18.37
C ARG A 186 5.50 5.36 -18.99
N GLN A 187 5.46 6.71 -18.91
CA GLN A 187 6.57 7.54 -19.43
C GLN A 187 7.89 7.27 -18.71
N ILE A 188 7.82 6.99 -17.40
CA ILE A 188 8.99 6.64 -16.58
C ILE A 188 9.47 5.21 -16.88
N LEU A 189 8.52 4.29 -17.07
CA LEU A 189 8.81 2.86 -17.20
C LEU A 189 9.13 2.43 -18.65
N MET A 190 8.92 3.26 -19.65
CA MET A 190 9.34 2.99 -21.03
C MET A 190 10.82 3.25 -21.21
#